data_ffcdf82d6b041cdf45973badad74b8c4
#
_entry.id   ffcdf82d6b041cdf45973badad74b8c4
#
_cell.length_a   1.000
_cell.length_b   1.000
_cell.length_c   1.000
_cell.angle_alpha   90.00
_cell.angle_beta   90.00
_cell.angle_gamma   90.00
#
_symmetry.space_group_name_H-M   'P 1'
#
loop_
_entity.id
_entity.type
_entity.pdbx_description
1 polymer ?
#
loop_
_entity_poly.entity_id
_entity_poly.type
_entity_poly.pdbx_seq_one_letter_code
_entity_poly.pdbx_strand_id
1 'polypeptide(L)'
;MSTPGTPAGADDHAVPATGSPESVALSGTATPATTDRSSGEPEPVAAEPGLGPGPAHGPGSLRAVLRYFLILGTVGFGGPIATVGYMQRDLVEKRGWLDRDEFLNGVALGQTMPGPLAAQVSMWVGFLQQGALGALAVAIAFIAPSFLFVLAVAALYAHFSGLPVVQAVFYGVAPGVMAIIAIAAYKLARLTNRTDLKLWTTTAVIAVVTAVTGTEVALLFIAAGLLMIVLEAPPRWLRRPTRAASFTLPAFAPLAKAVAAGTLGVLATGGTLIALGLFFLKAGAFIFGSGLAIVPFLREGVVTSHHWLNNRQFLDAVAIGLITPGPVVITATFIGYLVGGLTGAIVATIAIFLPIYFGVVLPGRWFLRHKDNPQVKAFVRGATAAAAGAIAGATVVLTQGAVTDLTTAAIALATLGVLLRYKVKEPYVVLACAALGIALH
;
A
#
# COMPACT_ATOMS: atom_id res chain seq x y z
N MET A 1 -75.55 4.30 12.87
CA MET A 1 -76.44 3.97 11.78
C MET A 1 -75.75 2.98 10.89
N SER A 2 -76.17 1.76 11.02
CA SER A 2 -76.37 0.69 10.04
C SER A 2 -75.16 0.06 9.34
N THR A 3 -74.70 -1.04 9.89
CA THR A 3 -74.33 -2.26 9.18
C THR A 3 -75.58 -2.84 8.44
N PRO A 4 -75.55 -3.82 7.54
CA PRO A 4 -74.72 -5.04 7.52
C PRO A 4 -74.42 -5.62 6.11
N GLY A 5 -73.64 -6.75 6.05
CA GLY A 5 -73.98 -7.91 5.30
C GLY A 5 -72.86 -8.76 4.71
N THR A 6 -72.48 -9.81 5.39
CA THR A 6 -71.96 -11.08 4.85
C THR A 6 -73.11 -12.00 4.48
N PRO A 7 -73.00 -13.05 3.63
CA PRO A 7 -72.37 -14.34 3.92
C PRO A 7 -71.76 -15.08 2.69
N ALA A 8 -70.74 -15.97 2.82
CA ALA A 8 -70.74 -17.40 3.20
C ALA A 8 -71.06 -18.41 2.04
N GLY A 9 -70.24 -19.43 1.99
CA GLY A 9 -70.47 -20.75 1.35
C GLY A 9 -69.18 -21.22 0.61
N ALA A 10 -68.31 -22.09 1.08
CA ALA A 10 -68.37 -23.50 1.48
C ALA A 10 -68.47 -24.46 0.33
N ASP A 11 -67.55 -25.35 0.31
CA ASP A 11 -67.44 -26.81 0.17
C ASP A 11 -66.46 -27.22 -0.95
N ASP A 12 -65.43 -27.92 -0.70
CA ASP A 12 -65.12 -29.25 -0.13
C ASP A 12 -64.88 -30.28 -1.27
N HIS A 13 -63.87 -31.09 -1.10
CA HIS A 13 -63.57 -32.47 -1.54
C HIS A 13 -62.22 -32.71 -2.21
N ALA A 14 -61.25 -33.18 -1.43
CA ALA A 14 -60.80 -34.58 -1.36
C ALA A 14 -59.90 -35.14 -2.48
N VAL A 15 -58.71 -35.57 -2.05
CA VAL A 15 -57.67 -36.47 -2.60
C VAL A 15 -58.22 -37.86 -2.89
N PRO A 16 -57.71 -38.74 -3.81
CA PRO A 16 -56.45 -39.46 -3.53
C PRO A 16 -55.54 -39.86 -4.73
N ALA A 17 -54.30 -40.06 -4.41
CA ALA A 17 -53.23 -41.02 -4.62
C ALA A 17 -53.20 -42.01 -5.81
N THR A 18 -51.95 -42.32 -6.18
CA THR A 18 -51.29 -43.54 -6.71
C THR A 18 -50.99 -43.66 -8.22
N GLY A 19 -49.72 -44.04 -8.49
CA GLY A 19 -49.36 -44.84 -9.65
C GLY A 19 -48.13 -44.41 -10.44
N SER A 20 -46.94 -44.89 -10.11
CA SER A 20 -45.91 -45.22 -11.10
C SER A 20 -46.23 -46.62 -11.66
N PRO A 21 -45.70 -47.11 -12.76
CA PRO A 21 -44.37 -47.01 -13.34
C PRO A 21 -44.25 -47.08 -14.89
N GLU A 22 -43.01 -47.23 -15.34
CA GLU A 22 -42.49 -47.88 -16.56
C GLU A 22 -42.12 -47.07 -17.80
N SER A 23 -40.82 -47.21 -18.05
CA SER A 23 -40.00 -47.18 -19.23
C SER A 23 -40.64 -47.31 -20.60
N VAL A 24 -40.18 -46.46 -21.58
CA VAL A 24 -39.88 -46.89 -22.96
C VAL A 24 -38.84 -45.92 -23.57
N ALA A 25 -37.76 -46.48 -24.07
CA ALA A 25 -36.75 -45.83 -24.90
C ALA A 25 -37.28 -45.59 -26.32
N LEU A 26 -37.02 -44.43 -26.92
CA LEU A 26 -36.88 -44.29 -28.37
C LEU A 26 -35.90 -43.20 -28.75
N SER A 27 -34.94 -43.60 -29.58
CA SER A 27 -33.94 -42.85 -30.29
C SER A 27 -34.51 -41.72 -31.17
N GLY A 28 -33.88 -40.54 -31.10
CA GLY A 28 -34.16 -39.46 -32.04
C GLY A 28 -33.02 -38.47 -32.07
N THR A 29 -32.22 -38.56 -33.13
CA THR A 29 -31.17 -37.59 -33.51
C THR A 29 -31.76 -36.21 -33.72
N ALA A 30 -31.31 -35.22 -32.96
CA ALA A 30 -31.54 -33.81 -33.27
C ALA A 30 -30.27 -33.01 -32.94
N THR A 31 -29.74 -32.37 -33.97
CA THR A 31 -28.63 -31.40 -34.01
C THR A 31 -28.93 -30.20 -33.08
N PRO A 32 -28.04 -29.78 -32.23
CA PRO A 32 -28.25 -28.55 -31.47
C PRO A 32 -27.83 -27.33 -32.27
N ALA A 33 -28.72 -26.36 -32.32
CA ALA A 33 -28.51 -25.02 -32.81
C ALA A 33 -27.44 -24.28 -31.96
N THR A 34 -26.54 -23.61 -32.65
CA THR A 34 -25.58 -22.63 -32.16
C THR A 34 -26.30 -21.47 -31.48
N THR A 35 -26.24 -21.38 -30.18
CA THR A 35 -26.51 -20.16 -29.42
C THR A 35 -25.17 -19.51 -29.05
N ASP A 36 -24.92 -18.43 -29.77
CA ASP A 36 -23.90 -17.43 -29.49
C ASP A 36 -24.09 -16.86 -28.06
N ARG A 37 -23.18 -17.19 -27.15
CA ARG A 37 -23.01 -16.53 -25.85
C ARG A 37 -21.65 -15.95 -25.84
N SER A 38 -21.54 -14.71 -26.31
CA SER A 38 -20.40 -13.80 -25.99
C SER A 38 -20.45 -13.42 -24.53
N SER A 39 -19.94 -14.29 -23.67
CA SER A 39 -19.50 -13.94 -22.31
C SER A 39 -18.00 -13.76 -22.36
N GLY A 40 -17.56 -12.50 -22.28
CA GLY A 40 -16.15 -12.12 -22.26
C GLY A 40 -15.43 -12.78 -21.09
N GLU A 41 -14.76 -13.89 -21.36
CA GLU A 41 -13.66 -14.35 -20.51
C GLU A 41 -12.50 -13.36 -20.63
N PRO A 42 -11.86 -12.98 -19.51
CA PRO A 42 -10.68 -12.14 -19.59
C PRO A 42 -9.56 -12.90 -20.31
N GLU A 43 -9.04 -12.30 -21.38
CA GLU A 43 -7.86 -12.80 -22.12
C GLU A 43 -6.73 -13.19 -21.15
N PRO A 44 -6.05 -14.32 -21.38
CA PRO A 44 -4.90 -14.70 -20.59
C PRO A 44 -3.77 -13.69 -20.80
N VAL A 45 -3.43 -12.98 -19.73
CA VAL A 45 -2.26 -12.12 -19.66
C VAL A 45 -1.04 -12.93 -20.07
N ALA A 46 -0.33 -12.44 -21.09
CA ALA A 46 0.86 -13.04 -21.65
C ALA A 46 1.80 -13.57 -20.55
N ALA A 47 2.18 -14.84 -20.69
CA ALA A 47 3.10 -15.52 -19.79
C ALA A 47 4.46 -14.81 -19.78
N GLU A 48 4.78 -14.16 -18.66
CA GLU A 48 6.15 -13.68 -18.41
C GLU A 48 7.10 -14.88 -18.19
N PRO A 49 8.42 -14.73 -18.45
CA PRO A 49 9.38 -15.84 -18.49
C PRO A 49 9.39 -16.64 -17.18
N GLY A 50 9.10 -17.91 -17.31
CA GLY A 50 8.69 -18.82 -16.28
C GLY A 50 9.66 -19.02 -15.14
N LEU A 51 9.15 -18.82 -13.95
CA LEU A 51 9.51 -19.62 -12.79
C LEU A 51 8.89 -21.01 -13.02
N GLY A 52 9.68 -21.97 -13.51
CA GLY A 52 9.22 -23.32 -13.83
C GLY A 52 8.45 -23.99 -12.69
N PRO A 53 7.61 -24.99 -12.98
CA PRO A 53 6.83 -25.71 -11.98
C PRO A 53 7.78 -26.37 -10.96
N GLY A 54 7.68 -25.91 -9.70
CA GLY A 54 8.34 -26.56 -8.58
C GLY A 54 7.63 -27.88 -8.22
N PRO A 55 8.27 -28.81 -7.52
CA PRO A 55 7.66 -30.07 -7.10
C PRO A 55 6.41 -29.78 -6.25
N ALA A 56 5.33 -30.48 -6.57
CA ALA A 56 4.05 -30.39 -5.88
C ALA A 56 4.17 -30.88 -4.43
N HIS A 57 3.55 -30.16 -3.51
CA HIS A 57 3.15 -30.53 -2.16
C HIS A 57 4.25 -30.63 -1.09
N GLY A 58 4.49 -29.51 -0.42
CA GLY A 58 5.23 -29.39 0.82
C GLY A 58 5.72 -27.95 1.03
N PRO A 59 5.95 -27.50 2.27
CA PRO A 59 6.53 -26.20 2.50
C PRO A 59 7.85 -26.10 1.75
N GLY A 60 7.98 -25.08 0.90
CA GLY A 60 9.18 -24.87 0.10
C GLY A 60 10.41 -24.77 1.01
N SER A 61 11.55 -25.34 0.61
CA SER A 61 12.77 -25.15 1.39
C SER A 61 13.08 -23.65 1.51
N LEU A 62 13.62 -23.20 2.64
CA LEU A 62 13.97 -21.77 2.84
C LEU A 62 14.80 -21.24 1.67
N ARG A 63 15.74 -22.04 1.14
CA ARG A 63 16.56 -21.66 -0.03
C ARG A 63 15.71 -21.37 -1.28
N ALA A 64 14.69 -22.19 -1.52
CA ALA A 64 13.77 -21.98 -2.65
C ALA A 64 12.92 -20.72 -2.46
N VAL A 65 12.45 -20.46 -1.23
CA VAL A 65 11.72 -19.26 -0.86
C VAL A 65 12.59 -18.01 -1.02
N LEU A 66 13.82 -18.04 -0.53
CA LEU A 66 14.76 -16.91 -0.68
C LEU A 66 15.06 -16.61 -2.16
N ARG A 67 15.30 -17.67 -2.97
CA ARG A 67 15.49 -17.51 -4.43
C ARG A 67 14.26 -16.88 -5.09
N TYR A 68 13.06 -17.32 -4.70
CA TYR A 68 11.83 -16.74 -5.22
C TYR A 68 11.73 -15.24 -4.90
N PHE A 69 11.95 -14.83 -3.65
CA PHE A 69 11.87 -13.44 -3.26
C PHE A 69 13.00 -12.57 -3.84
N LEU A 70 14.18 -13.13 -4.04
CA LEU A 70 15.26 -12.44 -4.74
C LEU A 70 14.86 -12.11 -6.19
N ILE A 71 14.29 -13.09 -6.91
CA ILE A 71 13.79 -12.88 -8.26
C ILE A 71 12.61 -11.90 -8.26
N LEU A 72 11.65 -12.05 -7.35
CA LEU A 72 10.51 -11.15 -7.25
C LEU A 72 10.94 -9.71 -6.92
N GLY A 73 11.95 -9.51 -6.08
CA GLY A 73 12.55 -8.21 -5.80
C GLY A 73 13.26 -7.58 -7.01
N THR A 74 13.68 -8.40 -7.98
CA THR A 74 14.33 -7.94 -9.20
C THR A 74 13.34 -7.59 -10.31
N VAL A 75 12.26 -8.38 -10.47
CA VAL A 75 11.32 -8.26 -11.58
C VAL A 75 9.87 -7.94 -11.17
N GLY A 76 9.62 -7.77 -9.88
CA GLY A 76 8.29 -7.53 -9.33
C GLY A 76 7.78 -6.11 -9.54
N PHE A 77 7.49 -5.74 -10.78
CA PHE A 77 6.88 -4.46 -11.15
C PHE A 77 5.36 -4.51 -11.02
N GLY A 78 4.73 -3.35 -10.81
CA GLY A 78 3.26 -3.20 -10.83
C GLY A 78 2.64 -2.84 -9.48
N GLY A 79 3.47 -2.39 -8.55
CA GLY A 79 3.02 -1.90 -7.25
C GLY A 79 2.62 -2.99 -6.24
N PRO A 80 2.21 -2.61 -5.02
CA PRO A 80 2.02 -3.55 -3.92
C PRO A 80 0.97 -4.63 -4.18
N ILE A 81 -0.15 -4.27 -4.83
CA ILE A 81 -1.27 -5.20 -5.09
C ILE A 81 -0.87 -6.25 -6.14
N ALA A 82 -0.18 -5.83 -7.22
CA ALA A 82 0.27 -6.76 -8.24
C ALA A 82 1.32 -7.73 -7.69
N THR A 83 2.27 -7.23 -6.90
CA THR A 83 3.31 -8.04 -6.27
C THR A 83 2.71 -9.09 -5.31
N VAL A 84 1.71 -8.72 -4.51
CA VAL A 84 0.98 -9.66 -3.65
C VAL A 84 0.19 -10.67 -4.50
N GLY A 85 -0.40 -10.24 -5.62
CA GLY A 85 -1.04 -11.14 -6.57
C GLY A 85 -0.06 -12.16 -7.18
N TYR A 86 1.17 -11.77 -7.50
CA TYR A 86 2.21 -12.71 -7.94
C TYR A 86 2.57 -13.72 -6.84
N MET A 87 2.71 -13.26 -5.59
CA MET A 87 2.96 -14.14 -4.45
C MET A 87 1.83 -15.16 -4.26
N GLN A 88 0.56 -14.73 -4.32
CA GLN A 88 -0.58 -15.63 -4.19
C GLN A 88 -0.58 -16.69 -5.29
N ARG A 89 -0.50 -16.26 -6.54
CA ARG A 89 -0.48 -17.17 -7.69
C ARG A 89 0.67 -18.16 -7.62
N ASP A 90 1.88 -17.69 -7.27
CA ASP A 90 3.08 -18.51 -7.37
C ASP A 90 3.31 -19.36 -6.13
N LEU A 91 3.00 -18.88 -4.91
CA LEU A 91 3.27 -19.61 -3.67
C LEU A 91 2.10 -20.47 -3.23
N VAL A 92 0.85 -20.03 -3.46
CA VAL A 92 -0.37 -20.75 -3.08
C VAL A 92 -0.86 -21.63 -4.23
N GLU A 93 -1.12 -21.02 -5.41
CA GLU A 93 -1.83 -21.72 -6.49
C GLU A 93 -0.93 -22.63 -7.30
N LYS A 94 0.31 -22.18 -7.66
CA LYS A 94 1.22 -22.99 -8.50
C LYS A 94 2.10 -23.95 -7.74
N ARG A 95 2.62 -23.52 -6.58
CA ARG A 95 3.64 -24.29 -5.83
C ARG A 95 3.06 -25.00 -4.62
N GLY A 96 1.92 -24.56 -4.09
CA GLY A 96 1.33 -25.12 -2.88
C GLY A 96 2.26 -25.04 -1.64
N TRP A 97 3.15 -24.02 -1.59
CA TRP A 97 4.08 -23.85 -0.46
C TRP A 97 3.42 -23.26 0.77
N LEU A 98 2.28 -22.61 0.58
CA LEU A 98 1.47 -21.98 1.61
C LEU A 98 0.01 -22.31 1.40
N ASP A 99 -0.70 -22.52 2.50
CA ASP A 99 -2.14 -22.56 2.48
C ASP A 99 -2.74 -21.18 2.17
N ARG A 100 -3.91 -21.18 1.53
CA ARG A 100 -4.61 -19.96 1.16
C ARG A 100 -4.93 -19.08 2.36
N ASP A 101 -5.37 -19.69 3.46
CA ASP A 101 -5.74 -18.94 4.67
C ASP A 101 -4.53 -18.35 5.37
N GLU A 102 -3.40 -19.08 5.39
CA GLU A 102 -2.12 -18.58 5.90
C GLU A 102 -1.64 -17.37 5.10
N PHE A 103 -1.75 -17.43 3.78
CA PHE A 103 -1.40 -16.31 2.89
C PHE A 103 -2.32 -15.10 3.13
N LEU A 104 -3.64 -15.32 3.18
CA LEU A 104 -4.62 -14.26 3.43
C LEU A 104 -4.44 -13.62 4.82
N ASN A 105 -4.02 -14.39 5.83
CA ASN A 105 -3.65 -13.84 7.15
C ASN A 105 -2.47 -12.87 7.04
N GLY A 106 -1.47 -13.17 6.21
CA GLY A 106 -0.35 -12.26 5.93
C GLY A 106 -0.79 -10.98 5.21
N VAL A 107 -1.71 -11.12 4.25
CA VAL A 107 -2.31 -9.95 3.58
C VAL A 107 -3.08 -9.09 4.58
N ALA A 108 -3.89 -9.70 5.44
CA ALA A 108 -4.65 -8.99 6.47
C ALA A 108 -3.73 -8.30 7.49
N LEU A 109 -2.63 -8.95 7.91
CA LEU A 109 -1.61 -8.34 8.75
C LEU A 109 -0.99 -7.11 8.08
N GLY A 110 -0.56 -7.26 6.81
CA GLY A 110 0.05 -6.17 6.06
C GLY A 110 -0.90 -5.02 5.73
N GLN A 111 -2.22 -5.26 5.71
CA GLN A 111 -3.22 -4.20 5.59
C GLN A 111 -3.51 -3.51 6.93
N THR A 112 -3.19 -4.14 8.04
CA THR A 112 -3.49 -3.66 9.40
C THR A 112 -2.30 -2.93 10.03
N MET A 113 -1.10 -3.44 9.80
CA MET A 113 0.12 -2.90 10.37
C MET A 113 0.75 -1.84 9.45
N PRO A 114 1.45 -0.83 10.03
CA PRO A 114 2.16 0.14 9.21
C PRO A 114 3.27 -0.54 8.38
N GLY A 115 3.33 -0.21 7.10
CA GLY A 115 4.35 -0.71 6.19
C GLY A 115 3.83 -0.97 4.77
N PRO A 116 4.73 -1.13 3.78
CA PRO A 116 4.37 -1.49 2.42
C PRO A 116 3.91 -2.95 2.36
N LEU A 117 2.67 -3.16 1.94
CA LEU A 117 1.98 -4.45 1.92
C LEU A 117 2.83 -5.59 1.35
N ALA A 118 3.48 -5.38 0.20
CA ALA A 118 4.28 -6.42 -0.45
C ALA A 118 5.47 -6.87 0.42
N ALA A 119 6.16 -5.94 1.08
CA ALA A 119 7.27 -6.27 1.98
C ALA A 119 6.77 -7.01 3.23
N GLN A 120 5.64 -6.57 3.79
CA GLN A 120 5.06 -7.24 4.96
C GLN A 120 4.59 -8.66 4.65
N VAL A 121 3.92 -8.88 3.51
CA VAL A 121 3.52 -10.22 3.07
C VAL A 121 4.75 -11.10 2.80
N SER A 122 5.81 -10.55 2.19
CA SER A 122 7.05 -11.32 2.00
C SER A 122 7.69 -11.74 3.32
N MET A 123 7.79 -10.82 4.28
CA MET A 123 8.29 -11.09 5.63
C MET A 123 7.42 -12.10 6.37
N TRP A 124 6.09 -12.02 6.21
CA TRP A 124 5.15 -12.99 6.77
C TRP A 124 5.39 -14.41 6.24
N VAL A 125 5.59 -14.55 4.92
CA VAL A 125 5.95 -15.85 4.33
C VAL A 125 7.22 -16.41 4.97
N GLY A 126 8.25 -15.58 5.13
CA GLY A 126 9.47 -15.97 5.84
C GLY A 126 9.23 -16.32 7.30
N PHE A 127 8.35 -15.58 7.99
CA PHE A 127 7.99 -15.85 9.38
C PHE A 127 7.29 -17.21 9.56
N LEU A 128 6.42 -17.58 8.65
CA LEU A 128 5.78 -18.90 8.68
C LEU A 128 6.79 -20.04 8.48
N GLN A 129 7.85 -19.81 7.72
CA GLN A 129 8.88 -20.82 7.43
C GLN A 129 9.84 -21.04 8.63
N GLN A 130 10.44 -20.00 9.16
CA GLN A 130 11.47 -20.07 10.21
C GLN A 130 11.38 -18.94 11.24
N GLY A 131 10.18 -18.47 11.56
CA GLY A 131 9.98 -17.41 12.55
C GLY A 131 10.69 -16.11 12.18
N ALA A 132 11.19 -15.41 13.18
CA ALA A 132 11.83 -14.10 13.01
C ALA A 132 13.03 -14.15 12.04
N LEU A 133 13.88 -15.15 12.12
CA LEU A 133 15.03 -15.28 11.22
C LEU A 133 14.61 -15.53 9.77
N GLY A 134 13.55 -16.32 9.55
CA GLY A 134 12.98 -16.52 8.22
C GLY A 134 12.42 -15.23 7.64
N ALA A 135 11.70 -14.44 8.46
CA ALA A 135 11.21 -13.11 8.06
C ALA A 135 12.36 -12.17 7.67
N LEU A 136 13.44 -12.14 8.45
CA LEU A 136 14.61 -11.31 8.16
C LEU A 136 15.31 -11.74 6.87
N ALA A 137 15.52 -13.03 6.69
CA ALA A 137 16.19 -13.57 5.50
C ALA A 137 15.38 -13.27 4.22
N VAL A 138 14.06 -13.42 4.27
CA VAL A 138 13.17 -13.07 3.15
C VAL A 138 13.12 -11.57 2.93
N ALA A 139 13.10 -10.75 3.98
CA ALA A 139 13.19 -9.29 3.85
C ALA A 139 14.44 -8.87 3.09
N ILE A 140 15.60 -9.41 3.47
CA ILE A 140 16.88 -9.14 2.79
C ILE A 140 16.82 -9.60 1.34
N ALA A 141 16.35 -10.82 1.07
CA ALA A 141 16.27 -11.34 -0.30
C ALA A 141 15.35 -10.49 -1.20
N PHE A 142 14.24 -9.98 -0.68
CA PHE A 142 13.28 -9.17 -1.43
C PHE A 142 13.74 -7.73 -1.64
N ILE A 143 14.44 -7.14 -0.65
CA ILE A 143 14.86 -5.73 -0.67
C ILE A 143 16.21 -5.54 -1.35
N ALA A 144 17.14 -6.49 -1.23
CA ALA A 144 18.50 -6.34 -1.71
C ALA A 144 18.63 -5.98 -3.21
N PRO A 145 17.87 -6.59 -4.15
CA PRO A 145 17.95 -6.18 -5.56
C PRO A 145 17.58 -4.72 -5.78
N SER A 146 16.46 -4.29 -5.16
CA SER A 146 15.99 -2.90 -5.23
C SER A 146 16.98 -1.93 -4.59
N PHE A 147 17.56 -2.32 -3.44
CA PHE A 147 18.59 -1.55 -2.76
C PHE A 147 19.81 -1.32 -3.65
N LEU A 148 20.34 -2.38 -4.25
CA LEU A 148 21.53 -2.29 -5.13
C LEU A 148 21.25 -1.46 -6.38
N PHE A 149 20.06 -1.64 -6.98
CA PHE A 149 19.65 -0.85 -8.14
C PHE A 149 19.56 0.64 -7.78
N VAL A 150 18.84 0.99 -6.72
CA VAL A 150 18.66 2.38 -6.28
C VAL A 150 19.98 3.00 -5.84
N LEU A 151 20.83 2.23 -5.17
CA LEU A 151 22.17 2.66 -4.77
C LEU A 151 23.03 3.04 -6.00
N ALA A 152 23.03 2.18 -7.04
CA ALA A 152 23.74 2.46 -8.27
C ALA A 152 23.21 3.72 -8.99
N VAL A 153 21.87 3.84 -9.07
CA VAL A 153 21.23 5.01 -9.68
C VAL A 153 21.51 6.28 -8.86
N ALA A 154 21.51 6.21 -7.53
CA ALA A 154 21.82 7.34 -6.67
C ALA A 154 23.28 7.80 -6.81
N ALA A 155 24.20 6.85 -6.95
CA ALA A 155 25.62 7.16 -7.19
C ALA A 155 25.82 7.84 -8.55
N LEU A 156 25.18 7.32 -9.60
CA LEU A 156 25.19 7.95 -10.93
C LEU A 156 24.55 9.34 -10.90
N TYR A 157 23.40 9.47 -10.25
CA TYR A 157 22.71 10.74 -10.10
C TYR A 157 23.58 11.76 -9.39
N ALA A 158 24.19 11.41 -8.26
CA ALA A 158 25.08 12.33 -7.50
C ALA A 158 26.27 12.82 -8.34
N HIS A 159 26.77 11.97 -9.24
CA HIS A 159 27.91 12.33 -10.10
C HIS A 159 27.49 13.13 -11.35
N PHE A 160 26.32 12.86 -11.90
CA PHE A 160 25.88 13.39 -13.21
C PHE A 160 24.67 14.33 -13.13
N SER A 161 24.18 14.69 -11.94
CA SER A 161 22.96 15.51 -11.76
C SER A 161 23.05 16.90 -12.42
N GLY A 162 24.26 17.41 -12.67
CA GLY A 162 24.49 18.69 -13.35
C GLY A 162 24.38 18.62 -14.88
N LEU A 163 24.30 17.43 -15.49
CA LEU A 163 24.24 17.29 -16.94
C LEU A 163 22.88 17.72 -17.49
N PRO A 164 22.83 18.47 -18.62
CA PRO A 164 21.56 18.89 -19.23
C PRO A 164 20.61 17.73 -19.52
N VAL A 165 21.15 16.59 -19.99
CA VAL A 165 20.33 15.39 -20.29
C VAL A 165 19.64 14.84 -19.05
N VAL A 166 20.33 14.80 -17.91
CA VAL A 166 19.74 14.36 -16.63
C VAL A 166 18.64 15.34 -16.20
N GLN A 167 18.88 16.63 -16.39
CA GLN A 167 17.89 17.65 -16.08
C GLN A 167 16.67 17.55 -16.99
N ALA A 168 16.86 17.27 -18.29
CA ALA A 168 15.78 17.06 -19.25
C ALA A 168 14.94 15.82 -18.90
N VAL A 169 15.58 14.69 -18.53
CA VAL A 169 14.87 13.48 -18.06
C VAL A 169 13.92 13.82 -16.91
N PHE A 170 14.43 14.46 -15.88
CA PHE A 170 13.62 14.75 -14.69
C PHE A 170 12.61 15.89 -14.88
N TYR A 171 12.84 16.79 -15.85
CA TYR A 171 11.85 17.77 -16.27
C TYR A 171 10.56 17.11 -16.77
N GLY A 172 10.66 16.04 -17.55
CA GLY A 172 9.49 15.28 -17.99
C GLY A 172 8.93 14.34 -16.94
N VAL A 173 9.81 13.75 -16.11
CA VAL A 173 9.43 12.74 -15.11
C VAL A 173 8.64 13.35 -13.95
N ALA A 174 9.04 14.52 -13.44
CA ALA A 174 8.40 15.13 -12.26
C ALA A 174 6.87 15.32 -12.40
N PRO A 175 6.34 15.95 -13.48
CA PRO A 175 4.89 16.07 -13.67
C PRO A 175 4.17 14.72 -13.85
N GLY A 176 4.82 13.74 -14.50
CA GLY A 176 4.29 12.39 -14.65
C GLY A 176 4.14 11.67 -13.31
N VAL A 177 5.11 11.81 -12.43
CA VAL A 177 5.07 11.27 -11.06
C VAL A 177 3.91 11.87 -10.25
N MET A 178 3.62 13.16 -10.41
CA MET A 178 2.47 13.79 -9.75
C MET A 178 1.15 13.15 -10.17
N ALA A 179 0.98 12.86 -11.46
CA ALA A 179 -0.20 12.16 -11.96
C ALA A 179 -0.33 10.74 -11.36
N ILE A 180 0.79 10.02 -11.24
CA ILE A 180 0.83 8.68 -10.61
C ILE A 180 0.41 8.76 -9.13
N ILE A 181 0.96 9.72 -8.38
CA ILE A 181 0.66 9.89 -6.95
C ILE A 181 -0.82 10.30 -6.76
N ALA A 182 -1.34 11.19 -7.60
CA ALA A 182 -2.76 11.59 -7.56
C ALA A 182 -3.70 10.39 -7.76
N ILE A 183 -3.41 9.55 -8.74
CA ILE A 183 -4.20 8.34 -8.98
C ILE A 183 -4.06 7.33 -7.84
N ALA A 184 -2.87 7.19 -7.28
CA ALA A 184 -2.66 6.30 -6.14
C ALA A 184 -3.44 6.77 -4.91
N ALA A 185 -3.46 8.08 -4.61
CA ALA A 185 -4.28 8.67 -3.57
C ALA A 185 -5.77 8.39 -3.78
N TYR A 186 -6.27 8.63 -5.00
CA TYR A 186 -7.66 8.35 -5.36
C TYR A 186 -8.03 6.87 -5.22
N LYS A 187 -7.19 5.97 -5.75
CA LYS A 187 -7.41 4.51 -5.65
C LYS A 187 -7.42 4.05 -4.19
N LEU A 188 -6.49 4.55 -3.37
CA LEU A 188 -6.42 4.22 -1.95
C LEU A 188 -7.66 4.74 -1.21
N ALA A 189 -8.06 5.99 -1.43
CA ALA A 189 -9.26 6.56 -0.85
C ALA A 189 -10.51 5.75 -1.24
N ARG A 190 -10.66 5.43 -2.53
CA ARG A 190 -11.81 4.65 -3.02
C ARG A 190 -11.85 3.22 -2.47
N LEU A 191 -10.70 2.57 -2.36
CA LEU A 191 -10.58 1.22 -1.79
C LEU A 191 -10.94 1.19 -0.30
N THR A 192 -10.46 2.19 0.46
CA THR A 192 -10.65 2.28 1.92
C THR A 192 -12.04 2.77 2.28
N ASN A 193 -12.48 3.85 1.65
CA ASN A 193 -13.69 4.57 2.05
C ASN A 193 -14.96 3.93 1.47
N ARG A 194 -14.85 3.25 0.31
CA ARG A 194 -16.01 2.66 -0.39
C ARG A 194 -17.18 3.67 -0.48
N THR A 195 -18.29 3.39 0.22
CA THR A 195 -19.49 4.24 0.32
C THR A 195 -19.63 4.92 1.68
N ASP A 196 -18.64 4.78 2.58
CA ASP A 196 -18.71 5.33 3.93
C ASP A 196 -18.37 6.82 3.94
N LEU A 197 -19.37 7.65 4.17
CA LEU A 197 -19.22 9.10 4.19
C LEU A 197 -18.29 9.59 5.31
N LYS A 198 -18.21 8.89 6.46
CA LYS A 198 -17.34 9.26 7.57
C LYS A 198 -15.87 9.18 7.17
N LEU A 199 -15.51 8.12 6.44
CA LEU A 199 -14.15 7.95 5.92
C LEU A 199 -13.86 8.96 4.82
N TRP A 200 -14.81 9.27 3.95
CA TRP A 200 -14.63 10.31 2.92
C TRP A 200 -14.45 11.69 3.53
N THR A 201 -15.22 12.04 4.58
CA THR A 201 -15.03 13.31 5.29
C THR A 201 -13.67 13.36 6.00
N THR A 202 -13.25 12.26 6.64
CA THR A 202 -11.91 12.17 7.22
C THR A 202 -10.81 12.38 6.18
N THR A 203 -10.91 11.69 5.04
CA THR A 203 -9.97 11.84 3.92
C THR A 203 -9.94 13.28 3.41
N ALA A 204 -11.10 13.91 3.21
CA ALA A 204 -11.20 15.29 2.71
C ALA A 204 -10.62 16.30 3.69
N VAL A 205 -10.96 16.19 4.98
CA VAL A 205 -10.42 17.07 6.02
C VAL A 205 -8.90 16.99 6.09
N ILE A 206 -8.35 15.76 6.12
CA ILE A 206 -6.90 15.58 6.16
C ILE A 206 -6.25 16.08 4.88
N ALA A 207 -6.86 15.89 3.71
CA ALA A 207 -6.34 16.41 2.45
C ALA A 207 -6.26 17.94 2.45
N VAL A 208 -7.31 18.63 2.93
CA VAL A 208 -7.31 20.08 3.05
C VAL A 208 -6.27 20.56 4.06
N VAL A 209 -6.20 19.94 5.25
CA VAL A 209 -5.21 20.30 6.26
C VAL A 209 -3.80 20.14 5.70
N THR A 210 -3.48 19.01 5.07
CA THR A 210 -2.15 18.79 4.47
C THR A 210 -1.86 19.77 3.34
N ALA A 211 -2.84 20.07 2.47
CA ALA A 211 -2.67 21.02 1.37
C ALA A 211 -2.43 22.45 1.85
N VAL A 212 -3.10 22.88 2.92
CA VAL A 212 -2.99 24.25 3.47
C VAL A 212 -1.74 24.42 4.34
N THR A 213 -1.44 23.43 5.20
CA THR A 213 -0.29 23.53 6.10
C THR A 213 1.04 23.15 5.42
N GLY A 214 0.98 22.43 4.30
CA GLY A 214 2.14 21.85 3.63
C GLY A 214 2.85 20.76 4.46
N THR A 215 2.33 20.43 5.65
CA THR A 215 2.94 19.54 6.61
C THR A 215 2.07 18.31 6.85
N GLU A 216 2.69 17.18 7.14
CA GLU A 216 2.01 15.96 7.54
C GLU A 216 2.21 15.72 9.04
N VAL A 217 1.11 15.65 9.77
CA VAL A 217 1.14 15.39 11.20
C VAL A 217 0.77 13.93 11.45
N ALA A 218 1.75 13.09 11.79
CA ALA A 218 1.55 11.68 12.11
C ALA A 218 0.45 11.45 13.20
N LEU A 219 0.27 12.42 14.09
CA LEU A 219 -0.81 12.42 15.08
C LEU A 219 -2.21 12.41 14.45
N LEU A 220 -2.38 12.96 13.24
CA LEU A 220 -3.68 12.94 12.55
C LEU A 220 -4.08 11.52 12.15
N PHE A 221 -3.14 10.63 11.84
CA PHE A 221 -3.44 9.22 11.55
C PHE A 221 -3.94 8.50 12.80
N ILE A 222 -3.28 8.73 13.93
CA ILE A 222 -3.69 8.19 15.22
C ILE A 222 -5.06 8.74 15.61
N ALA A 223 -5.26 10.05 15.49
CA ALA A 223 -6.53 10.70 15.81
C ALA A 223 -7.67 10.18 14.92
N ALA A 224 -7.46 10.03 13.62
CA ALA A 224 -8.44 9.47 12.70
C ALA A 224 -8.75 8.00 13.03
N GLY A 225 -7.74 7.20 13.35
CA GLY A 225 -7.93 5.82 13.80
C GLY A 225 -8.76 5.73 15.10
N LEU A 226 -8.44 6.55 16.09
CA LEU A 226 -9.19 6.62 17.34
C LEU A 226 -10.63 7.15 17.14
N LEU A 227 -10.79 8.15 16.30
CA LEU A 227 -12.12 8.66 15.92
C LEU A 227 -12.98 7.54 15.33
N MET A 228 -12.43 6.73 14.43
CA MET A 228 -13.17 5.63 13.83
C MET A 228 -13.48 4.52 14.83
N ILE A 229 -12.63 4.26 15.84
CA ILE A 229 -12.99 3.36 16.95
C ILE A 229 -14.23 3.88 17.66
N VAL A 230 -14.27 5.17 17.99
CA VAL A 230 -15.41 5.78 18.70
C VAL A 230 -16.69 5.72 17.85
N LEU A 231 -16.59 5.93 16.55
CA LEU A 231 -17.74 6.00 15.65
C LEU A 231 -18.27 4.64 15.19
N GLU A 232 -17.42 3.62 15.05
CA GLU A 232 -17.81 2.31 14.49
C GLU A 232 -17.80 1.19 15.53
N ALA A 233 -16.87 1.21 16.46
CA ALA A 233 -16.66 0.16 17.45
C ALA A 233 -16.43 0.73 18.85
N PRO A 234 -17.37 1.55 19.40
CA PRO A 234 -17.14 2.21 20.67
C PRO A 234 -16.86 1.20 21.78
N PRO A 235 -15.84 1.44 22.61
CA PRO A 235 -15.52 0.60 23.76
C PRO A 235 -16.73 0.46 24.70
N ARG A 236 -16.87 -0.70 25.32
CA ARG A 236 -18.03 -1.00 26.20
C ARG A 236 -18.22 0.00 27.33
N TRP A 237 -17.16 0.65 27.79
CA TRP A 237 -17.21 1.67 28.83
C TRP A 237 -17.82 2.99 28.36
N LEU A 238 -17.75 3.33 27.08
CA LEU A 238 -18.42 4.48 26.49
C LEU A 238 -19.94 4.27 26.30
N ARG A 239 -20.41 3.02 26.31
CA ARG A 239 -21.82 2.66 26.16
C ARG A 239 -22.61 2.68 27.52
N ARG A 240 -21.89 2.78 28.64
CA ARG A 240 -22.55 2.94 29.97
C ARG A 240 -22.56 4.41 30.32
N PRO A 241 -23.75 5.02 30.63
CA PRO A 241 -23.81 6.33 31.28
C PRO A 241 -23.30 6.17 32.69
N THR A 242 -22.04 6.25 32.92
CA THR A 242 -21.44 6.28 34.25
C THR A 242 -20.86 7.66 34.48
N ARG A 243 -21.24 8.19 35.65
CA ARG A 243 -20.76 9.39 36.33
C ARG A 243 -19.36 9.79 35.85
N ALA A 244 -19.21 11.07 35.57
CA ALA A 244 -17.96 11.72 35.21
C ALA A 244 -16.81 11.23 36.10
N ALA A 245 -16.12 10.18 35.68
CA ALA A 245 -14.78 9.88 36.11
C ALA A 245 -13.89 10.81 35.33
N SER A 246 -13.27 11.76 36.00
CA SER A 246 -12.21 12.57 35.50
C SER A 246 -11.13 11.63 34.96
N PHE A 247 -11.14 11.41 33.66
CA PHE A 247 -10.12 10.61 32.99
C PHE A 247 -8.88 11.49 32.89
N THR A 248 -8.10 11.50 33.96
CA THR A 248 -6.71 11.90 33.87
C THR A 248 -6.05 10.92 32.91
N LEU A 249 -5.64 11.39 31.72
CA LEU A 249 -4.76 10.68 30.80
C LEU A 249 -3.45 10.40 31.58
N PRO A 250 -3.26 9.19 32.14
CA PRO A 250 -2.03 8.94 32.81
C PRO A 250 -1.00 8.42 31.81
N ALA A 251 0.16 8.98 31.85
CA ALA A 251 1.44 8.38 31.54
C ALA A 251 1.94 8.36 30.09
N PHE A 252 1.21 8.77 29.07
CA PHE A 252 1.81 8.92 27.72
C PHE A 252 2.44 10.30 27.50
N ALA A 253 2.04 11.31 28.24
CA ALA A 253 2.59 12.65 28.15
C ALA A 253 4.11 12.72 28.50
N PRO A 254 4.61 12.04 29.55
CA PRO A 254 6.04 12.01 29.81
C PRO A 254 6.83 11.19 28.76
N LEU A 255 6.26 10.11 28.21
CA LEU A 255 6.89 9.32 27.17
C LEU A 255 6.94 10.11 25.85
N ALA A 256 5.85 10.80 25.48
CA ALA A 256 5.83 11.69 24.32
C ALA A 256 6.82 12.87 24.48
N LYS A 257 6.90 13.47 25.68
CA LYS A 257 7.90 14.50 25.98
C LYS A 257 9.31 13.94 26.02
N ALA A 258 9.53 12.75 26.56
CA ALA A 258 10.84 12.11 26.61
C ALA A 258 11.31 11.71 25.21
N VAL A 259 10.43 11.21 24.36
CA VAL A 259 10.71 10.90 22.95
C VAL A 259 11.00 12.21 22.17
N ALA A 260 10.21 13.27 22.38
CA ALA A 260 10.43 14.56 21.74
C ALA A 260 11.70 15.25 22.26
N ALA A 261 11.95 15.22 23.57
CA ALA A 261 13.18 15.80 24.16
C ALA A 261 14.41 14.96 23.84
N GLY A 262 14.30 13.63 23.82
CA GLY A 262 15.38 12.73 23.42
C GLY A 262 15.75 12.88 21.95
N THR A 263 14.78 13.03 21.05
CA THR A 263 15.03 13.32 19.64
C THR A 263 15.66 14.68 19.44
N LEU A 264 15.22 15.72 20.15
CA LEU A 264 15.83 17.05 20.07
C LEU A 264 17.27 17.06 20.64
N GLY A 265 17.52 16.36 21.74
CA GLY A 265 18.85 16.25 22.33
C GLY A 265 19.83 15.45 21.46
N VAL A 266 19.37 14.36 20.87
CA VAL A 266 20.19 13.53 19.95
C VAL A 266 20.42 14.24 18.62
N LEU A 267 19.46 15.05 18.12
CA LEU A 267 19.63 15.86 16.92
C LEU A 267 20.63 17.02 17.15
N ALA A 268 20.72 17.53 18.37
CA ALA A 268 21.69 18.60 18.73
C ALA A 268 23.11 18.08 18.90
N THR A 269 23.31 16.82 19.29
CA THR A 269 24.61 16.20 19.54
C THR A 269 24.98 15.05 18.61
N GLY A 270 24.03 14.49 17.88
CA GLY A 270 24.24 13.39 16.96
C GLY A 270 24.56 13.87 15.55
N GLY A 271 25.57 13.28 14.92
CA GLY A 271 25.87 13.56 13.51
C GLY A 271 24.69 13.29 12.58
N THR A 272 24.74 13.83 11.36
CA THR A 272 23.70 13.73 10.32
C THR A 272 23.19 12.30 10.11
N LEU A 273 24.02 11.28 10.26
CA LEU A 273 23.62 9.89 10.08
C LEU A 273 22.66 9.39 11.17
N ILE A 274 22.82 9.86 12.42
CA ILE A 274 21.90 9.52 13.52
C ILE A 274 20.54 10.19 13.27
N ALA A 275 20.55 11.47 12.91
CA ALA A 275 19.34 12.20 12.55
C ALA A 275 18.59 11.51 11.38
N LEU A 276 19.33 11.11 10.35
CA LEU A 276 18.83 10.37 9.20
C LEU A 276 18.20 9.02 9.62
N GLY A 277 18.91 8.25 10.45
CA GLY A 277 18.41 6.97 10.95
C GLY A 277 17.14 7.12 11.78
N LEU A 278 17.10 8.07 12.72
CA LEU A 278 15.91 8.34 13.53
C LEU A 278 14.72 8.84 12.71
N PHE A 279 14.97 9.69 11.72
CA PHE A 279 13.95 10.16 10.80
C PHE A 279 13.33 8.98 10.01
N PHE A 280 14.15 8.14 9.37
CA PHE A 280 13.65 7.02 8.61
C PHE A 280 13.04 5.90 9.46
N LEU A 281 13.51 5.72 10.70
CA LEU A 281 12.88 4.85 11.68
C LEU A 281 11.44 5.32 11.99
N LYS A 282 11.28 6.61 12.27
CA LYS A 282 9.97 7.22 12.46
C LYS A 282 9.11 7.09 11.19
N ALA A 283 9.67 7.38 10.02
CA ALA A 283 8.97 7.27 8.75
C ALA A 283 8.42 5.84 8.54
N GLY A 284 9.23 4.81 8.73
CA GLY A 284 8.84 3.41 8.58
C GLY A 284 7.71 2.98 9.53
N ALA A 285 7.64 3.58 10.74
CA ALA A 285 6.60 3.29 11.73
C ALA A 285 5.23 3.91 11.38
N PHE A 286 5.19 4.91 10.50
CA PHE A 286 3.96 5.66 10.17
C PHE A 286 3.47 5.47 8.73
N ILE A 287 3.97 4.46 8.01
CA ILE A 287 3.49 4.13 6.66
C ILE A 287 2.20 3.31 6.79
N PHE A 288 1.05 3.87 6.45
CA PHE A 288 -0.21 3.13 6.41
C PHE A 288 -0.70 2.96 4.96
N GLY A 289 -1.19 1.77 4.63
CA GLY A 289 -1.92 1.45 3.40
C GLY A 289 -1.05 1.25 2.16
N SER A 290 -0.57 2.31 1.53
CA SER A 290 0.26 2.26 0.32
C SER A 290 1.69 2.73 0.63
N GLY A 291 2.69 2.11 -0.02
CA GLY A 291 4.07 2.62 0.03
C GLY A 291 4.21 4.09 -0.40
N LEU A 292 3.27 4.61 -1.19
CA LEU A 292 3.22 6.02 -1.58
C LEU A 292 2.72 6.94 -0.47
N ALA A 293 2.08 6.41 0.57
CA ALA A 293 1.65 7.19 1.73
C ALA A 293 2.81 7.83 2.49
N ILE A 294 4.03 7.35 2.26
CA ILE A 294 5.23 7.93 2.87
C ILE A 294 5.68 9.24 2.21
N VAL A 295 5.30 9.49 0.96
CA VAL A 295 5.84 10.64 0.17
C VAL A 295 5.62 11.98 0.87
N PRO A 296 4.43 12.31 1.39
CA PRO A 296 4.21 13.55 2.14
C PRO A 296 5.12 13.66 3.36
N PHE A 297 5.20 12.58 4.14
CA PHE A 297 6.03 12.52 5.34
C PHE A 297 7.53 12.70 5.02
N LEU A 298 8.01 12.06 3.96
CA LEU A 298 9.39 12.22 3.51
C LEU A 298 9.66 13.66 3.07
N ARG A 299 8.73 14.28 2.33
CA ARG A 299 8.90 15.67 1.90
C ARG A 299 9.04 16.60 3.08
N GLU A 300 8.12 16.49 4.04
CA GLU A 300 8.15 17.32 5.24
C GLU A 300 9.48 17.20 5.98
N GLY A 301 9.95 15.97 6.23
CA GLY A 301 11.20 15.77 6.95
C GLY A 301 12.43 16.14 6.15
N VAL A 302 12.53 15.69 4.90
CA VAL A 302 13.75 15.78 4.10
C VAL A 302 13.94 17.17 3.49
N VAL A 303 12.84 17.81 3.06
CA VAL A 303 12.89 19.12 2.37
C VAL A 303 12.62 20.26 3.34
N THR A 304 11.53 20.18 4.12
CA THR A 304 11.05 21.31 4.91
C THR A 304 11.76 21.40 6.27
N SER A 305 11.87 20.27 7.01
CA SER A 305 12.39 20.30 8.38
C SER A 305 13.92 20.23 8.45
N HIS A 306 14.52 19.32 7.67
CA HIS A 306 15.97 19.11 7.74
C HIS A 306 16.75 19.76 6.60
N HIS A 307 16.09 20.22 5.54
CA HIS A 307 16.70 20.81 4.37
C HIS A 307 17.83 19.96 3.76
N TRP A 308 17.71 18.63 3.83
CA TRP A 308 18.71 17.72 3.28
C TRP A 308 18.70 17.69 1.76
N LEU A 309 17.49 17.80 1.15
CA LEU A 309 17.29 17.87 -0.29
C LEU A 309 16.42 19.08 -0.64
N ASN A 310 16.60 19.59 -1.86
CA ASN A 310 15.63 20.51 -2.43
C ASN A 310 14.40 19.77 -3.02
N ASN A 311 13.34 20.51 -3.37
CA ASN A 311 12.11 19.92 -3.92
C ASN A 311 12.37 19.08 -5.18
N ARG A 312 13.26 19.52 -6.07
CA ARG A 312 13.60 18.80 -7.30
C ARG A 312 14.27 17.46 -6.99
N GLN A 313 15.32 17.45 -6.20
CA GLN A 313 16.01 16.22 -5.78
C GLN A 313 15.06 15.24 -5.08
N PHE A 314 14.10 15.76 -4.31
CA PHE A 314 13.08 14.95 -3.66
C PHE A 314 12.13 14.29 -4.68
N LEU A 315 11.67 15.05 -5.68
CA LEU A 315 10.83 14.50 -6.76
C LEU A 315 11.57 13.45 -7.58
N ASP A 316 12.85 13.66 -7.86
CA ASP A 316 13.72 12.72 -8.53
C ASP A 316 13.86 11.42 -7.72
N ALA A 317 14.05 11.54 -6.40
CA ALA A 317 14.09 10.39 -5.48
C ALA A 317 12.80 9.57 -5.50
N VAL A 318 11.65 10.24 -5.49
CA VAL A 318 10.33 9.58 -5.57
C VAL A 318 10.16 8.88 -6.92
N ALA A 319 10.55 9.53 -8.00
CA ALA A 319 10.50 8.96 -9.35
C ALA A 319 11.31 7.67 -9.46
N ILE A 320 12.54 7.66 -8.95
CA ILE A 320 13.39 6.47 -8.90
C ILE A 320 12.75 5.35 -8.08
N GLY A 321 12.16 5.68 -6.93
CA GLY A 321 11.42 4.70 -6.13
C GLY A 321 10.24 4.06 -6.86
N LEU A 322 9.56 4.81 -7.75
CA LEU A 322 8.43 4.32 -8.56
C LEU A 322 8.85 3.43 -9.74
N ILE A 323 10.01 3.71 -10.33
CA ILE A 323 10.56 2.92 -11.45
C ILE A 323 11.16 1.61 -10.92
N THR A 324 11.65 1.61 -9.68
CA THR A 324 12.36 0.47 -9.11
C THR A 324 11.40 -0.69 -8.83
N PRO A 325 11.74 -1.93 -9.20
CA PRO A 325 10.98 -3.10 -8.77
C PRO A 325 11.08 -3.25 -7.25
N GLY A 326 10.00 -3.73 -6.60
CA GLY A 326 9.97 -3.91 -5.15
C GLY A 326 9.22 -2.81 -4.40
N PRO A 327 9.50 -2.60 -3.12
CA PRO A 327 8.76 -1.64 -2.30
C PRO A 327 9.18 -0.19 -2.57
N VAL A 328 8.21 0.69 -2.84
CA VAL A 328 8.47 2.13 -3.14
C VAL A 328 9.25 2.85 -2.03
N VAL A 329 9.13 2.39 -0.78
CA VAL A 329 9.88 2.96 0.34
C VAL A 329 11.41 2.85 0.20
N ILE A 330 11.91 2.12 -0.81
CA ILE A 330 13.32 2.10 -1.19
C ILE A 330 13.84 3.49 -1.61
N THR A 331 12.96 4.45 -1.87
CA THR A 331 13.28 5.88 -2.00
C THR A 331 14.18 6.37 -0.85
N ALA A 332 14.05 5.78 0.34
CA ALA A 332 14.93 6.05 1.48
C ALA A 332 16.41 5.80 1.19
N THR A 333 16.72 4.78 0.39
CA THR A 333 18.10 4.47 -0.06
C THR A 333 18.68 5.62 -0.88
N PHE A 334 17.90 6.14 -1.83
CA PHE A 334 18.31 7.24 -2.69
C PHE A 334 18.53 8.52 -1.87
N ILE A 335 17.58 8.88 -1.03
CA ILE A 335 17.68 10.04 -0.14
C ILE A 335 18.88 9.88 0.79
N GLY A 336 19.03 8.72 1.42
CA GLY A 336 20.14 8.41 2.31
C GLY A 336 21.50 8.56 1.62
N TYR A 337 21.61 8.12 0.35
CA TYR A 337 22.82 8.29 -0.44
C TYR A 337 23.16 9.76 -0.70
N LEU A 338 22.18 10.57 -1.07
CA LEU A 338 22.41 11.99 -1.31
C LEU A 338 22.81 12.75 -0.04
N VAL A 339 22.36 12.30 1.13
CA VAL A 339 22.67 12.95 2.43
C VAL A 339 23.99 12.49 3.01
N GLY A 340 24.32 11.20 2.94
CA GLY A 340 25.46 10.63 3.65
C GLY A 340 26.21 9.55 2.86
N GLY A 341 26.12 9.55 1.53
CA GLY A 341 26.78 8.59 0.67
C GLY A 341 26.31 7.14 0.93
N LEU A 342 27.19 6.18 0.73
CA LEU A 342 26.90 4.76 0.94
C LEU A 342 26.42 4.47 2.36
N THR A 343 27.06 5.06 3.36
CA THR A 343 26.68 4.89 4.78
C THR A 343 25.27 5.42 5.04
N GLY A 344 24.94 6.59 4.48
CA GLY A 344 23.61 7.18 4.56
C GLY A 344 22.54 6.29 3.90
N ALA A 345 22.83 5.71 2.73
CA ALA A 345 21.93 4.77 2.05
C ALA A 345 21.64 3.54 2.90
N ILE A 346 22.65 2.93 3.49
CA ILE A 346 22.52 1.75 4.36
C ILE A 346 21.70 2.09 5.61
N VAL A 347 22.04 3.18 6.30
CA VAL A 347 21.36 3.62 7.52
C VAL A 347 19.88 3.91 7.24
N ALA A 348 19.58 4.68 6.21
CA ALA A 348 18.21 5.02 5.84
C ALA A 348 17.38 3.78 5.48
N THR A 349 17.97 2.85 4.73
CA THR A 349 17.29 1.61 4.32
C THR A 349 17.01 0.72 5.52
N ILE A 350 17.99 0.47 6.37
CA ILE A 350 17.79 -0.35 7.57
C ILE A 350 16.74 0.32 8.47
N ALA A 351 16.88 1.61 8.71
CA ALA A 351 16.01 2.35 9.61
C ALA A 351 14.54 2.33 9.17
N ILE A 352 14.26 2.48 7.86
CA ILE A 352 12.88 2.49 7.38
C ILE A 352 12.24 1.09 7.41
N PHE A 353 13.00 0.03 7.13
CA PHE A 353 12.47 -1.33 7.12
C PHE A 353 12.40 -1.98 8.51
N LEU A 354 13.13 -1.48 9.49
CA LEU A 354 13.18 -2.04 10.85
C LEU A 354 11.81 -2.03 11.56
N PRO A 355 11.04 -0.93 11.60
CA PRO A 355 9.70 -0.92 12.17
C PRO A 355 8.74 -1.85 11.41
N ILE A 356 8.88 -1.93 10.08
CA ILE A 356 8.06 -2.79 9.22
C ILE A 356 8.30 -4.26 9.57
N TYR A 357 9.56 -4.65 9.74
CA TYR A 357 9.94 -5.99 10.17
C TYR A 357 9.36 -6.31 11.56
N PHE A 358 9.55 -5.42 12.53
CA PHE A 358 8.96 -5.62 13.86
C PHE A 358 7.43 -5.61 13.83
N GLY A 359 6.80 -4.84 12.96
CA GLY A 359 5.37 -4.83 12.73
C GLY A 359 4.81 -6.16 12.20
N VAL A 360 5.64 -7.02 11.62
CA VAL A 360 5.26 -8.37 11.23
C VAL A 360 5.59 -9.39 12.33
N VAL A 361 6.80 -9.33 12.87
CA VAL A 361 7.32 -10.37 13.76
C VAL A 361 6.71 -10.31 15.15
N LEU A 362 6.61 -9.11 15.76
CA LEU A 362 6.12 -8.97 17.12
C LEU A 362 4.62 -9.28 17.26
N PRO A 363 3.73 -8.67 16.44
CA PRO A 363 2.30 -8.93 16.56
C PRO A 363 1.86 -10.21 15.83
N GLY A 364 2.69 -10.84 15.02
CA GLY A 364 2.30 -11.92 14.13
C GLY A 364 1.41 -13.00 14.77
N ARG A 365 1.83 -13.56 15.92
CA ARG A 365 1.02 -14.55 16.67
C ARG A 365 -0.17 -13.94 17.40
N TRP A 366 -0.02 -12.73 17.94
CA TRP A 366 -1.10 -12.00 18.61
C TRP A 366 -2.15 -11.56 17.60
N PHE A 367 -1.74 -11.08 16.44
CA PHE A 367 -2.62 -10.64 15.36
C PHE A 367 -3.56 -11.76 14.90
N LEU A 368 -3.06 -12.99 14.73
CA LEU A 368 -3.90 -14.12 14.34
C LEU A 368 -5.09 -14.36 15.28
N ARG A 369 -4.94 -14.02 16.57
CA ARG A 369 -6.00 -14.14 17.58
C ARG A 369 -6.95 -12.94 17.60
N HIS A 370 -6.51 -11.76 17.13
CA HIS A 370 -7.25 -10.49 17.28
C HIS A 370 -7.61 -9.83 15.93
N LYS A 371 -7.30 -10.46 14.78
CA LYS A 371 -7.57 -9.91 13.44
C LYS A 371 -9.04 -9.54 13.22
N ASP A 372 -9.95 -10.20 13.92
CA ASP A 372 -11.39 -9.95 13.80
C ASP A 372 -11.94 -8.93 14.81
N ASN A 373 -11.08 -8.37 15.66
CA ASN A 373 -11.46 -7.33 16.60
C ASN A 373 -11.99 -6.09 15.86
N PRO A 374 -13.25 -5.67 16.10
CA PRO A 374 -13.85 -4.54 15.39
C PRO A 374 -13.13 -3.21 15.66
N GLN A 375 -12.52 -3.03 16.83
CA GLN A 375 -11.76 -1.82 17.16
C GLN A 375 -10.48 -1.72 16.37
N VAL A 376 -9.75 -2.84 16.18
CA VAL A 376 -8.56 -2.89 15.33
C VAL A 376 -8.92 -2.56 13.88
N LYS A 377 -9.99 -3.17 13.36
CA LYS A 377 -10.48 -2.88 12.00
C LYS A 377 -10.88 -1.41 11.83
N ALA A 378 -11.60 -0.83 12.78
CA ALA A 378 -12.01 0.57 12.76
C ALA A 378 -10.80 1.51 12.79
N PHE A 379 -9.82 1.26 13.67
CA PHE A 379 -8.58 2.04 13.75
C PHE A 379 -7.84 2.07 12.40
N VAL A 380 -7.63 0.90 11.82
CA VAL A 380 -6.91 0.76 10.55
C VAL A 380 -7.63 1.48 9.43
N ARG A 381 -8.96 1.36 9.34
CA ARG A 381 -9.75 2.08 8.34
C ARG A 381 -9.59 3.61 8.48
N GLY A 382 -9.65 4.13 9.72
CA GLY A 382 -9.46 5.55 9.97
C GLY A 382 -8.04 6.03 9.62
N ALA A 383 -7.01 5.31 10.05
CA ALA A 383 -5.62 5.64 9.76
C ALA A 383 -5.32 5.58 8.25
N THR A 384 -5.86 4.58 7.53
CA THR A 384 -5.68 4.46 6.08
C THR A 384 -6.45 5.55 5.32
N ALA A 385 -7.65 5.94 5.78
CA ALA A 385 -8.38 7.07 5.20
C ALA A 385 -7.63 8.40 5.39
N ALA A 386 -7.02 8.61 6.56
CA ALA A 386 -6.16 9.76 6.81
C ALA A 386 -4.92 9.75 5.91
N ALA A 387 -4.27 8.59 5.73
CA ALA A 387 -3.13 8.45 4.83
C ALA A 387 -3.50 8.78 3.37
N ALA A 388 -4.65 8.32 2.89
CA ALA A 388 -5.15 8.69 1.56
C ALA A 388 -5.38 10.20 1.41
N GLY A 389 -5.91 10.84 2.46
CA GLY A 389 -6.08 12.29 2.52
C GLY A 389 -4.74 13.03 2.49
N ALA A 390 -3.78 12.60 3.29
CA ALA A 390 -2.44 13.19 3.32
C ALA A 390 -1.74 13.10 1.97
N ILE A 391 -1.81 11.95 1.28
CA ILE A 391 -1.26 11.81 -0.08
C ILE A 391 -1.95 12.78 -1.04
N ALA A 392 -3.27 12.89 -0.98
CA ALA A 392 -4.02 13.81 -1.86
C ALA A 392 -3.62 15.27 -1.60
N GLY A 393 -3.54 15.68 -0.34
CA GLY A 393 -3.12 17.04 0.04
C GLY A 393 -1.68 17.34 -0.38
N ALA A 394 -0.75 16.42 -0.12
CA ALA A 394 0.64 16.56 -0.54
C ALA A 394 0.80 16.60 -2.06
N THR A 395 -0.02 15.86 -2.81
CA THR A 395 -0.01 15.91 -4.27
C THR A 395 -0.25 17.34 -4.75
N VAL A 396 -1.20 18.06 -4.14
CA VAL A 396 -1.47 19.47 -4.48
C VAL A 396 -0.23 20.33 -4.26
N VAL A 397 0.43 20.19 -3.10
CA VAL A 397 1.63 20.96 -2.75
C VAL A 397 2.81 20.63 -3.67
N LEU A 398 3.04 19.34 -3.94
CA LEU A 398 4.14 18.88 -4.79
C LEU A 398 3.94 19.27 -6.26
N THR A 399 2.69 19.30 -6.73
CA THR A 399 2.37 19.69 -8.11
C THR A 399 2.81 21.12 -8.39
N GLN A 400 2.75 22.02 -7.41
CA GLN A 400 3.25 23.41 -7.55
C GLN A 400 4.75 23.46 -7.87
N GLY A 401 5.54 22.51 -7.38
CA GLY A 401 6.97 22.42 -7.68
C GLY A 401 7.31 21.59 -8.93
N ALA A 402 6.40 20.72 -9.36
CA ALA A 402 6.61 19.81 -10.49
C ALA A 402 6.04 20.37 -11.82
N VAL A 403 5.03 21.23 -11.74
CA VAL A 403 4.37 21.87 -12.90
C VAL A 403 4.72 23.35 -12.89
N THR A 404 5.76 23.71 -13.64
CA THR A 404 6.33 25.05 -13.65
C THR A 404 5.95 25.85 -14.90
N ASP A 405 5.51 25.16 -15.94
CA ASP A 405 5.20 25.73 -17.24
C ASP A 405 4.09 24.95 -17.98
N LEU A 406 3.69 25.43 -19.15
CA LEU A 406 2.62 24.82 -19.95
C LEU A 406 2.99 23.40 -20.43
N THR A 407 4.26 23.15 -20.71
CA THR A 407 4.76 21.85 -21.18
C THR A 407 4.64 20.79 -20.07
N THR A 408 5.11 21.12 -18.88
CA THR A 408 4.99 20.24 -17.71
C THR A 408 3.53 20.02 -17.30
N ALA A 409 2.67 21.04 -17.44
CA ALA A 409 1.23 20.89 -17.25
C ALA A 409 0.61 19.92 -18.29
N ALA A 410 0.99 20.03 -19.55
CA ALA A 410 0.52 19.14 -20.60
C ALA A 410 0.97 17.69 -20.36
N ILE A 411 2.22 17.47 -19.94
CA ILE A 411 2.74 16.14 -19.58
C ILE A 411 1.95 15.56 -18.41
N ALA A 412 1.69 16.34 -17.34
CA ALA A 412 0.91 15.88 -16.18
C ALA A 412 -0.51 15.46 -16.59
N LEU A 413 -1.21 16.30 -17.37
CA LEU A 413 -2.58 16.02 -17.82
C LEU A 413 -2.64 14.84 -18.81
N ALA A 414 -1.70 14.73 -19.74
CA ALA A 414 -1.61 13.61 -20.67
C ALA A 414 -1.36 12.30 -19.90
N THR A 415 -0.43 12.32 -18.95
CA THR A 415 -0.13 11.17 -18.08
C THR A 415 -1.34 10.78 -17.25
N LEU A 416 -2.04 11.74 -16.66
CA LEU A 416 -3.26 11.50 -15.91
C LEU A 416 -4.34 10.86 -16.80
N GLY A 417 -4.54 11.39 -18.02
CA GLY A 417 -5.48 10.85 -19.00
C GLY A 417 -5.15 9.41 -19.42
N VAL A 418 -3.87 9.14 -19.68
CA VAL A 418 -3.41 7.77 -20.03
C VAL A 418 -3.67 6.80 -18.88
N LEU A 419 -3.32 7.16 -17.65
CA LEU A 419 -3.49 6.30 -16.48
C LEU A 419 -4.96 6.10 -16.08
N LEU A 420 -5.83 7.05 -16.37
CA LEU A 420 -7.28 6.91 -16.16
C LEU A 420 -7.93 6.01 -17.21
N ARG A 421 -7.43 6.07 -18.47
CA ARG A 421 -8.03 5.35 -19.60
C ARG A 421 -7.44 3.96 -19.80
N TYR A 422 -6.14 3.77 -19.51
CA TYR A 422 -5.41 2.54 -19.78
C TYR A 422 -4.77 1.99 -18.51
N LYS A 423 -4.70 0.66 -18.39
CA LYS A 423 -4.02 -0.03 -17.28
C LYS A 423 -2.52 -0.17 -17.56
N VAL A 424 -1.81 0.95 -17.73
CA VAL A 424 -0.37 0.95 -17.95
C VAL A 424 0.37 0.82 -16.62
N LYS A 425 1.45 0.03 -16.58
CA LYS A 425 2.30 -0.10 -15.39
C LYS A 425 3.12 1.19 -15.22
N GLU A 426 3.25 1.65 -13.98
CA GLU A 426 3.91 2.91 -13.63
C GLU A 426 5.31 3.11 -14.23
N PRO A 427 6.21 2.09 -14.28
CA PRO A 427 7.55 2.26 -14.87
C PRO A 427 7.54 2.69 -16.35
N TYR A 428 6.61 2.14 -17.15
CA TYR A 428 6.52 2.52 -18.56
C TYR A 428 6.06 3.97 -18.74
N VAL A 429 5.18 4.42 -17.86
CA VAL A 429 4.70 5.82 -17.85
C VAL A 429 5.86 6.76 -17.53
N VAL A 430 6.66 6.44 -16.50
CA VAL A 430 7.81 7.26 -16.11
C VAL A 430 8.87 7.29 -17.22
N LEU A 431 9.15 6.15 -17.86
CA LEU A 431 10.07 6.10 -19.01
C LEU A 431 9.56 6.93 -20.19
N ALA A 432 8.27 6.89 -20.49
CA ALA A 432 7.67 7.73 -21.53
C ALA A 432 7.78 9.23 -21.18
N CYS A 433 7.54 9.59 -19.93
CA CYS A 433 7.73 10.96 -19.45
C CYS A 433 9.20 11.40 -19.53
N ALA A 434 10.16 10.51 -19.22
CA ALA A 434 11.59 10.77 -19.37
C ALA A 434 11.96 11.06 -20.83
N ALA A 435 11.47 10.23 -21.76
CA ALA A 435 11.69 10.43 -23.20
C ALA A 435 11.08 11.75 -23.70
N LEU A 436 9.87 12.10 -23.25
CA LEU A 436 9.25 13.40 -23.53
C LEU A 436 10.06 14.56 -22.96
N GLY A 437 10.62 14.42 -21.76
CA GLY A 437 11.48 15.43 -21.16
C GLY A 437 12.72 15.70 -22.02
N ILE A 438 13.39 14.65 -22.50
CA ILE A 438 14.56 14.77 -23.38
C ILE A 438 14.19 15.43 -24.73
N ALA A 439 13.00 15.14 -25.25
CA ALA A 439 12.56 15.67 -26.54
C ALA A 439 12.10 17.14 -26.49
N LEU A 440 11.66 17.62 -25.34
CA LEU A 440 11.00 18.92 -25.17
C LEU A 440 11.86 19.94 -24.40
N HIS A 441 12.95 19.52 -23.78
CA HIS A 441 13.86 20.35 -23.00
C HIS A 441 15.26 20.33 -23.58
#